data_8f9549d53a5ffb213c7dffaa307f9fd5
#
_entry.id   8f9549d53a5ffb213c7dffaa307f9fd5
#
_cell.length_a   1.000
_cell.length_b   1.000
_cell.length_c   1.000
_cell.angle_alpha   90.00
_cell.angle_beta   90.00
_cell.angle_gamma   90.00
#
_symmetry.space_group_name_H-M   'P 1'
#
loop_
_entity.id
_entity.type
_entity.pdbx_description
1 polymer ?
#
loop_
_entity_poly.entity_id
_entity_poly.type
_entity_poly.pdbx_seq_one_letter_code
_entity_poly.pdbx_strand_id
1 'polypeptide(L)'
;MKEFGLIVVDKPIGPTSHQVVAIVRKGTGVRKVGHAGTLDPRASGVLVLCLGPATRLSEYLSGTTKEYEAIVRFGISTRTFDTDGEITRRSGRAPARREIEDVLPEFRGDVEQRPPPYSAVKVQGRKAYELARAGDDPTLQPRTVHISRLELRSYQPPDLALRVECSAGTYIRSLAHDLGERLQTGAHLAGLRRTRAGPFPLDQATAWPMLEVGMLTGKWERYVLPAAAALPELPAVVVDDKGLEALRFGHAIPAEPASSGIAKAIDSTGELLAVLEAVEDGSLWHPRKVFFG
;
A
#
# COMPACT_ATOMS: atom_id res chain seq x y z
N MET A 1 -7.17 -26.71 -1.86
CA MET A 1 -6.85 -25.42 -2.54
C MET A 1 -6.53 -24.38 -1.48
N LYS A 2 -5.38 -23.69 -1.61
CA LYS A 2 -4.99 -22.63 -0.67
C LYS A 2 -5.81 -21.34 -0.95
N GLU A 3 -7.05 -21.32 -0.49
CA GLU A 3 -7.92 -20.14 -0.62
C GLU A 3 -7.64 -19.05 0.44
N PHE A 4 -6.63 -19.25 1.28
CA PHE A 4 -6.25 -18.37 2.37
C PHE A 4 -4.77 -18.04 2.33
N GLY A 5 -4.43 -16.78 2.17
CA GLY A 5 -3.05 -16.30 2.12
C GLY A 5 -2.89 -14.99 1.37
N LEU A 6 -1.66 -14.69 0.97
CA LEU A 6 -1.30 -13.46 0.26
C LEU A 6 -0.66 -13.81 -1.08
N ILE A 7 -0.89 -13.00 -2.09
CA ILE A 7 -0.07 -12.94 -3.30
C ILE A 7 0.54 -11.55 -3.39
N VAL A 8 1.86 -11.49 -3.41
CA VAL A 8 2.58 -10.23 -3.67
C VAL A 8 2.91 -10.20 -5.15
N VAL A 9 2.37 -9.23 -5.87
CA VAL A 9 2.55 -9.14 -7.33
C VAL A 9 3.26 -7.84 -7.73
N ASP A 10 4.15 -7.95 -8.71
CA ASP A 10 4.68 -6.79 -9.43
C ASP A 10 3.61 -6.34 -10.44
N LYS A 11 2.76 -5.38 -10.02
CA LYS A 11 1.68 -4.84 -10.85
C LYS A 11 2.27 -4.12 -12.07
N PRO A 12 1.87 -4.45 -13.29
CA PRO A 12 2.28 -3.70 -14.47
C PRO A 12 1.59 -2.34 -14.54
N ILE A 13 2.12 -1.43 -15.35
CA ILE A 13 1.42 -0.22 -15.78
C ILE A 13 0.19 -0.62 -16.61
N GLY A 14 -0.91 0.11 -16.47
CA GLY A 14 -2.15 -0.04 -17.23
C GLY A 14 -3.34 -0.41 -16.35
N PRO A 15 -3.44 -1.61 -15.77
CA PRO A 15 -4.59 -1.98 -14.96
C PRO A 15 -4.64 -1.23 -13.63
N THR A 16 -5.85 -0.88 -13.18
CA THR A 16 -6.09 -0.42 -11.80
C THR A 16 -5.88 -1.55 -10.81
N SER A 17 -5.61 -1.24 -9.53
CA SER A 17 -5.53 -2.27 -8.47
C SER A 17 -6.81 -3.11 -8.38
N HIS A 18 -7.98 -2.53 -8.61
CA HIS A 18 -9.25 -3.25 -8.64
C HIS A 18 -9.38 -4.20 -9.84
N GLN A 19 -8.87 -3.81 -11.02
CA GLN A 19 -8.82 -4.71 -12.18
C GLN A 19 -7.90 -5.89 -11.93
N VAL A 20 -6.73 -5.67 -11.30
CA VAL A 20 -5.84 -6.76 -10.89
C VAL A 20 -6.55 -7.72 -9.95
N VAL A 21 -7.26 -7.21 -8.93
CA VAL A 21 -8.10 -8.04 -8.02
C VAL A 21 -9.14 -8.84 -8.82
N ALA A 22 -9.82 -8.21 -9.78
CA ALA A 22 -10.85 -8.88 -10.58
C ALA A 22 -10.25 -10.01 -11.45
N ILE A 23 -9.08 -9.77 -12.08
CA ILE A 23 -8.36 -10.75 -12.89
C ILE A 23 -7.95 -11.94 -12.01
N VAL A 24 -7.32 -11.66 -10.84
CA VAL A 24 -6.87 -12.72 -9.93
C VAL A 24 -8.04 -13.52 -9.38
N ARG A 25 -9.14 -12.87 -9.00
CA ARG A 25 -10.37 -13.54 -8.55
C ARG A 25 -10.91 -14.50 -9.61
N LYS A 26 -10.95 -14.05 -10.88
CA LYS A 26 -11.41 -14.90 -12.00
C LYS A 26 -10.43 -16.03 -12.28
N GLY A 27 -9.12 -15.74 -12.30
CA GLY A 27 -8.09 -16.72 -12.68
C GLY A 27 -7.82 -17.77 -11.61
N THR A 28 -8.05 -17.44 -10.32
CA THR A 28 -7.84 -18.37 -9.19
C THR A 28 -9.11 -19.11 -8.77
N GLY A 29 -10.30 -18.59 -9.11
CA GLY A 29 -11.58 -19.08 -8.60
C GLY A 29 -11.87 -18.70 -7.14
N VAL A 30 -10.96 -18.04 -6.44
CA VAL A 30 -11.15 -17.62 -5.05
C VAL A 30 -12.22 -16.54 -4.97
N ARG A 31 -13.31 -16.83 -4.22
CA ARG A 31 -14.49 -15.94 -4.15
C ARG A 31 -14.19 -14.55 -3.62
N LYS A 32 -13.32 -14.44 -2.63
CA LYS A 32 -12.98 -13.19 -1.95
C LYS A 32 -11.51 -12.84 -2.17
N VAL A 33 -11.25 -11.80 -2.94
CA VAL A 33 -9.91 -11.25 -3.17
C VAL A 33 -9.95 -9.74 -2.93
N GLY A 34 -8.97 -9.21 -2.23
CA GLY A 34 -8.80 -7.79 -1.97
C GLY A 34 -7.34 -7.37 -2.14
N HIS A 35 -7.06 -6.08 -2.01
CA HIS A 35 -5.68 -5.57 -2.00
C HIS A 35 -5.42 -4.69 -0.78
N ALA A 36 -4.15 -4.60 -0.37
CA ALA A 36 -3.68 -3.76 0.72
C ALA A 36 -2.87 -2.56 0.18
N GLY A 37 -3.57 -1.48 -0.15
CA GLY A 37 -2.97 -0.24 -0.65
C GLY A 37 -3.01 -0.11 -2.18
N THR A 38 -3.81 0.86 -2.62
CA THR A 38 -4.01 1.17 -4.05
C THR A 38 -2.70 1.61 -4.72
N LEU A 39 -2.51 1.19 -5.96
CA LEU A 39 -1.60 1.77 -6.94
C LEU A 39 -2.42 2.34 -8.09
N ASP A 40 -2.04 3.53 -8.54
CA ASP A 40 -2.66 4.17 -9.71
C ASP A 40 -2.40 3.35 -10.99
N PRO A 41 -3.18 3.52 -12.07
CA PRO A 41 -2.95 2.80 -13.33
C PRO A 41 -1.56 3.03 -13.91
N ARG A 42 -1.03 4.26 -13.80
CA ARG A 42 0.32 4.64 -14.26
C ARG A 42 1.45 4.19 -13.34
N ALA A 43 1.14 3.68 -12.14
CA ALA A 43 2.12 3.14 -11.22
C ALA A 43 2.31 1.64 -11.42
N SER A 44 3.54 1.17 -11.22
CA SER A 44 3.91 -0.25 -11.21
C SER A 44 4.46 -0.67 -9.84
N GLY A 45 4.79 -1.95 -9.69
CA GLY A 45 5.49 -2.46 -8.52
C GLY A 45 4.59 -3.20 -7.55
N VAL A 46 5.04 -3.31 -6.31
CA VAL A 46 4.47 -4.18 -5.28
C VAL A 46 3.01 -3.88 -5.00
N LEU A 47 2.12 -4.83 -5.29
CA LEU A 47 0.72 -4.83 -4.88
C LEU A 47 0.45 -6.13 -4.10
N VAL A 48 0.07 -5.98 -2.83
CA VAL A 48 -0.26 -7.11 -1.97
C VAL A 48 -1.74 -7.45 -2.13
N LEU A 49 -2.02 -8.67 -2.57
CA LEU A 49 -3.36 -9.23 -2.72
C LEU A 49 -3.63 -10.17 -1.55
N CYS A 50 -4.82 -10.07 -0.98
CA CYS A 50 -5.28 -10.91 0.12
C CYS A 50 -6.37 -11.85 -0.41
N LEU A 51 -6.23 -13.16 -0.16
CA LEU A 51 -7.13 -14.21 -0.61
C LEU A 51 -8.01 -14.72 0.53
N GLY A 52 -9.29 -14.93 0.28
CA GLY A 52 -10.23 -15.49 1.24
C GLY A 52 -10.30 -14.68 2.54
N PRO A 53 -10.25 -15.35 3.72
CA PRO A 53 -10.23 -14.69 5.02
C PRO A 53 -9.10 -13.69 5.21
N ALA A 54 -7.96 -13.82 4.51
CA ALA A 54 -6.84 -12.89 4.58
C ALA A 54 -7.19 -11.46 4.13
N THR A 55 -8.30 -11.24 3.43
CA THR A 55 -8.80 -9.89 3.13
C THR A 55 -9.04 -9.04 4.38
N ARG A 56 -9.22 -9.66 5.54
CA ARG A 56 -9.34 -8.99 6.84
C ARG A 56 -8.02 -8.50 7.41
N LEU A 57 -6.88 -8.92 6.80
CA LEU A 57 -5.53 -8.43 7.13
C LEU A 57 -5.17 -7.14 6.39
N SER A 58 -5.99 -6.72 5.43
CA SER A 58 -5.72 -5.52 4.63
C SER A 58 -5.55 -4.25 5.49
N GLU A 59 -6.22 -4.14 6.63
CA GLU A 59 -6.08 -2.99 7.53
C GLU A 59 -4.66 -2.90 8.14
N TYR A 60 -4.07 -4.04 8.54
CA TYR A 60 -2.71 -4.08 9.10
C TYR A 60 -1.68 -3.71 8.03
N LEU A 61 -1.84 -4.24 6.83
CA LEU A 61 -0.94 -3.98 5.71
C LEU A 61 -1.07 -2.57 5.13
N SER A 62 -2.30 -2.02 5.11
CA SER A 62 -2.55 -0.68 4.56
C SER A 62 -1.87 0.41 5.37
N GLY A 63 -1.76 0.25 6.69
CA GLY A 63 -1.11 1.20 7.60
C GLY A 63 0.42 1.18 7.58
N THR A 64 1.06 0.22 6.91
CA THR A 64 2.52 0.09 6.90
C THR A 64 3.21 1.16 6.03
N THR A 65 4.52 1.32 6.20
CA THR A 65 5.37 2.16 5.35
C THR A 65 5.42 1.63 3.92
N LYS A 66 5.67 2.53 2.96
CA LYS A 66 5.86 2.22 1.54
C LYS A 66 7.13 2.87 1.04
N GLU A 67 7.77 2.22 0.06
CA GLU A 67 8.91 2.79 -0.63
C GLU A 67 8.63 2.87 -2.14
N TYR A 68 9.08 3.97 -2.74
CA TYR A 68 8.85 4.27 -4.15
C TYR A 68 10.10 4.77 -4.84
N GLU A 69 10.22 4.42 -6.11
CA GLU A 69 10.98 5.16 -7.11
C GLU A 69 10.02 6.03 -7.90
N ALA A 70 10.31 7.33 -7.95
CA ALA A 70 9.45 8.32 -8.57
C ALA A 70 10.23 9.17 -9.57
N ILE A 71 9.62 9.49 -10.71
CA ILE A 71 10.13 10.45 -11.67
C ILE A 71 9.24 11.69 -11.62
N VAL A 72 9.80 12.80 -11.20
CA VAL A 72 9.16 14.11 -11.19
C VAL A 72 9.62 14.88 -12.41
N ARG A 73 8.69 15.38 -13.24
CA ARG A 73 9.00 16.22 -14.41
C ARG A 73 8.65 17.67 -14.11
N PHE A 74 9.65 18.52 -14.16
CA PHE A 74 9.52 19.96 -13.98
C PHE A 74 9.07 20.68 -15.26
N GLY A 75 8.58 21.91 -15.08
CA GLY A 75 8.19 22.80 -16.18
C GLY A 75 6.74 22.68 -16.63
N ILE A 76 6.00 21.69 -16.13
CA ILE A 76 4.61 21.42 -16.52
C ILE A 76 3.83 20.98 -15.28
N SER A 77 2.73 21.66 -14.97
CA SER A 77 1.72 21.21 -14.01
C SER A 77 0.53 20.61 -14.73
N THR A 78 -0.08 19.58 -14.13
CA THR A 78 -1.29 18.94 -14.66
C THR A 78 -2.40 18.89 -13.61
N ARG A 79 -3.64 18.73 -14.04
CA ARG A 79 -4.82 18.69 -13.16
C ARG A 79 -4.84 17.49 -12.21
N THR A 80 -4.26 16.35 -12.61
CA THR A 80 -4.20 15.12 -11.81
C THR A 80 -2.90 14.97 -11.02
N PHE A 81 -1.96 15.92 -11.21
CA PHE A 81 -0.59 15.88 -10.67
C PHE A 81 0.26 14.73 -11.22
N ASP A 82 -0.20 14.09 -12.32
CA ASP A 82 0.49 13.06 -13.07
C ASP A 82 0.32 13.28 -14.59
N THR A 83 0.80 12.33 -15.41
CA THR A 83 0.77 12.44 -16.88
C THR A 83 -0.60 12.30 -17.52
N ASP A 84 -1.63 11.85 -16.79
CA ASP A 84 -2.97 11.60 -17.33
C ASP A 84 -3.85 12.87 -17.34
N GLY A 85 -3.46 13.90 -16.56
CA GLY A 85 -4.22 15.14 -16.44
C GLY A 85 -3.95 16.14 -17.55
N GLU A 86 -4.95 16.96 -17.82
CA GLU A 86 -4.80 18.16 -18.66
C GLU A 86 -3.71 19.08 -18.09
N ILE A 87 -2.93 19.68 -18.98
CA ILE A 87 -1.90 20.64 -18.60
C ILE A 87 -2.57 21.93 -18.12
N THR A 88 -2.28 22.31 -16.88
CA THR A 88 -2.79 23.55 -16.27
C THR A 88 -1.79 24.71 -16.36
N ARG A 89 -0.48 24.40 -16.40
CA ARG A 89 0.58 25.40 -16.48
C ARG A 89 1.78 24.86 -17.24
N ARG A 90 2.41 25.71 -18.06
CA ARG A 90 3.73 25.50 -18.66
C ARG A 90 4.64 26.68 -18.29
N SER A 91 5.76 26.41 -17.63
CA SER A 91 6.76 27.45 -17.33
C SER A 91 7.97 27.37 -18.28
N GLY A 92 8.20 26.18 -18.88
CA GLY A 92 9.39 25.93 -19.68
C GLY A 92 10.71 25.95 -18.89
N ARG A 93 10.65 26.17 -17.54
CA ARG A 93 11.81 26.23 -16.66
C ARG A 93 12.02 24.87 -15.98
N ALA A 94 13.24 24.37 -16.04
CA ALA A 94 13.73 23.32 -15.15
C ALA A 94 14.63 23.97 -14.08
N PRO A 95 14.51 23.59 -12.79
CA PRO A 95 15.35 24.15 -11.72
C PRO A 95 16.80 23.69 -11.88
N ALA A 96 17.77 24.43 -11.32
CA ALA A 96 19.11 23.91 -11.18
C ALA A 96 19.14 22.79 -10.13
N ARG A 97 20.09 21.86 -10.25
CA ARG A 97 20.24 20.75 -9.30
C ARG A 97 20.35 21.24 -7.85
N ARG A 98 21.13 22.32 -7.63
CA ARG A 98 21.30 22.91 -6.29
C ARG A 98 19.99 23.43 -5.70
N GLU A 99 19.15 24.08 -6.51
CA GLU A 99 17.83 24.56 -6.06
C GLU A 99 16.97 23.39 -5.54
N ILE A 100 17.05 22.23 -6.21
CA ILE A 100 16.34 21.02 -5.78
C ILE A 100 16.91 20.51 -4.46
N GLU A 101 18.24 20.38 -4.37
CA GLU A 101 18.95 19.88 -3.16
C GLU A 101 18.67 20.75 -1.93
N ASP A 102 18.57 22.07 -2.11
CA ASP A 102 18.28 23.04 -1.04
C ASP A 102 16.84 22.91 -0.52
N VAL A 103 15.88 22.51 -1.37
CA VAL A 103 14.44 22.42 -1.02
C VAL A 103 14.04 21.03 -0.51
N LEU A 104 14.68 19.95 -0.95
CA LEU A 104 14.31 18.58 -0.57
C LEU A 104 14.20 18.34 0.95
N PRO A 105 15.04 18.94 1.83
CA PRO A 105 14.89 18.79 3.27
C PRO A 105 13.53 19.24 3.82
N GLU A 106 12.88 20.22 3.21
CA GLU A 106 11.57 20.74 3.64
C GLU A 106 10.45 19.70 3.48
N PHE A 107 10.67 18.68 2.66
CA PHE A 107 9.71 17.59 2.38
C PHE A 107 10.05 16.29 3.14
N ARG A 108 10.86 16.35 4.20
CA ARG A 108 11.18 15.22 5.06
C ARG A 108 10.55 15.40 6.44
N GLY A 109 10.32 14.28 7.13
CA GLY A 109 9.64 14.26 8.43
C GLY A 109 8.13 14.39 8.26
N ASP A 110 7.50 15.10 9.18
CA ASP A 110 6.07 15.37 9.15
C ASP A 110 5.76 16.54 8.22
N VAL A 111 5.01 16.25 7.16
CA VAL A 111 4.70 17.20 6.09
C VAL A 111 3.18 17.31 5.94
N GLU A 112 2.68 18.54 5.90
CA GLU A 112 1.30 18.82 5.52
C GLU A 112 1.13 18.64 4.01
N GLN A 113 0.30 17.68 3.62
CA GLN A 113 0.06 17.34 2.22
C GLN A 113 -1.43 17.39 1.90
N ARG A 114 -1.79 18.12 0.84
CA ARG A 114 -3.14 18.08 0.28
C ARG A 114 -3.25 16.92 -0.71
N PRO A 115 -4.22 15.99 -0.51
CA PRO A 115 -4.48 14.93 -1.49
C PRO A 115 -4.77 15.51 -2.88
N PRO A 116 -4.41 14.82 -3.97
CA PRO A 116 -4.74 15.31 -5.31
C PRO A 116 -6.26 15.24 -5.54
N PRO A 117 -6.84 16.12 -6.39
CA PRO A 117 -8.28 16.13 -6.69
C PRO A 117 -8.81 14.76 -7.16
N TYR A 118 -7.99 14.05 -7.92
CA TYR A 118 -8.29 12.69 -8.40
C TYR A 118 -7.79 11.62 -7.43
N SER A 119 -8.41 11.56 -6.24
CA SER A 119 -8.08 10.57 -5.19
C SER A 119 -9.32 9.81 -4.71
N ALA A 120 -9.09 8.70 -3.99
CA ALA A 120 -10.15 7.92 -3.37
C ALA A 120 -10.63 8.49 -2.02
N VAL A 121 -10.14 9.65 -1.61
CA VAL A 121 -10.58 10.36 -0.39
C VAL A 121 -12.06 10.67 -0.52
N LYS A 122 -12.82 10.47 0.56
CA LYS A 122 -14.25 10.80 0.58
C LYS A 122 -14.47 12.23 1.07
N VAL A 123 -15.27 12.97 0.31
CA VAL A 123 -15.78 14.31 0.65
C VAL A 123 -17.29 14.19 0.69
N GLN A 124 -17.90 14.41 1.85
CA GLN A 124 -19.36 14.28 2.05
C GLN A 124 -19.93 12.94 1.53
N GLY A 125 -19.20 11.83 1.77
CA GLY A 125 -19.63 10.47 1.38
C GLY A 125 -19.30 10.07 -0.08
N ARG A 126 -19.01 11.01 -0.98
CA ARG A 126 -18.60 10.77 -2.39
C ARG A 126 -17.07 10.78 -2.50
N LYS A 127 -16.52 9.98 -3.42
CA LYS A 127 -15.07 9.97 -3.65
C LYS A 127 -14.65 11.22 -4.43
N ALA A 128 -13.51 11.82 -4.06
CA ALA A 128 -13.01 13.04 -4.68
C ALA A 128 -12.87 12.92 -6.21
N TYR A 129 -12.39 11.76 -6.71
CA TYR A 129 -12.29 11.56 -8.16
C TYR A 129 -13.65 11.56 -8.89
N GLU A 130 -14.75 11.18 -8.23
CA GLU A 130 -16.10 11.23 -8.80
C GLU A 130 -16.58 12.67 -8.93
N LEU A 131 -16.29 13.50 -7.92
CA LEU A 131 -16.56 14.94 -7.94
C LEU A 131 -15.73 15.63 -9.02
N ALA A 132 -14.41 15.39 -9.04
CA ALA A 132 -13.52 15.99 -10.02
C ALA A 132 -13.89 15.65 -11.48
N ARG A 133 -14.37 14.43 -11.75
CA ARG A 133 -14.89 14.04 -13.07
C ARG A 133 -16.21 14.72 -13.43
N ALA A 134 -17.01 15.06 -12.45
CA ALA A 134 -18.26 15.81 -12.65
C ALA A 134 -18.02 17.32 -12.89
N GLY A 135 -16.74 17.77 -12.85
CA GLY A 135 -16.38 19.17 -13.01
C GLY A 135 -16.36 19.96 -11.70
N ASP A 136 -16.68 19.31 -10.57
CA ASP A 136 -16.54 19.92 -9.25
C ASP A 136 -15.06 19.98 -8.86
N ASP A 137 -14.67 21.02 -8.13
CA ASP A 137 -13.33 21.11 -7.51
C ASP A 137 -13.42 20.75 -6.03
N PRO A 138 -13.18 19.48 -5.65
CA PRO A 138 -13.34 19.07 -4.26
C PRO A 138 -12.27 19.73 -3.40
N THR A 139 -12.69 20.56 -2.44
CA THR A 139 -11.79 21.11 -1.43
C THR A 139 -11.36 20.00 -0.47
N LEU A 140 -10.15 19.47 -0.69
CA LEU A 140 -9.56 18.43 0.15
C LEU A 140 -8.76 19.07 1.28
N GLN A 141 -9.02 18.63 2.51
CA GLN A 141 -8.28 19.11 3.67
C GLN A 141 -6.84 18.56 3.64
N PRO A 142 -5.84 19.38 3.96
CA PRO A 142 -4.50 18.90 4.19
C PRO A 142 -4.48 17.85 5.31
N ARG A 143 -3.51 16.98 5.27
CA ARG A 143 -3.25 15.99 6.30
C ARG A 143 -1.75 15.81 6.50
N THR A 144 -1.35 15.55 7.72
CA THR A 144 0.03 15.22 8.04
C THR A 144 0.38 13.84 7.51
N VAL A 145 1.46 13.72 6.77
CA VAL A 145 2.09 12.48 6.33
C VAL A 145 3.55 12.49 6.76
N HIS A 146 4.13 11.32 6.98
CA HIS A 146 5.53 11.21 7.37
C HIS A 146 6.37 10.70 6.20
N ILE A 147 7.39 11.45 5.79
CA ILE A 147 8.37 11.05 4.77
C ILE A 147 9.71 10.81 5.48
N SER A 148 10.00 9.54 5.80
CA SER A 148 11.20 9.14 6.52
C SER A 148 12.46 9.25 5.66
N ARG A 149 12.33 9.07 4.33
CA ARG A 149 13.43 9.16 3.36
C ARG A 149 12.98 9.85 2.09
N LEU A 150 13.76 10.83 1.64
CA LEU A 150 13.62 11.49 0.34
C LEU A 150 15.02 11.73 -0.22
N GLU A 151 15.40 10.95 -1.24
CA GLU A 151 16.75 10.97 -1.83
C GLU A 151 16.68 11.31 -3.30
N LEU A 152 17.50 12.26 -3.73
CA LEU A 152 17.77 12.53 -5.14
C LEU A 152 18.69 11.42 -5.68
N ARG A 153 18.18 10.63 -6.63
CA ARG A 153 18.94 9.54 -7.27
C ARG A 153 19.67 10.02 -8.51
N SER A 154 18.98 10.75 -9.34
CA SER A 154 19.56 11.40 -10.52
C SER A 154 18.71 12.59 -10.93
N TYR A 155 19.33 13.54 -11.65
CA TYR A 155 18.64 14.66 -12.25
C TYR A 155 19.16 14.89 -13.65
N GLN A 156 18.29 14.73 -14.63
CA GLN A 156 18.51 15.04 -16.04
C GLN A 156 17.37 15.96 -16.50
N PRO A 157 17.57 17.27 -16.49
CA PRO A 157 16.49 18.20 -16.75
C PRO A 157 15.67 17.82 -18.00
N PRO A 158 14.32 17.84 -17.92
CA PRO A 158 13.51 18.29 -16.77
C PRO A 158 13.17 17.19 -15.76
N ASP A 159 13.74 15.99 -15.83
CA ASP A 159 13.35 14.81 -15.07
C ASP A 159 14.25 14.59 -13.84
N LEU A 160 13.61 14.49 -12.66
CA LEU A 160 14.20 14.21 -11.36
C LEU A 160 13.79 12.81 -10.90
N ALA A 161 14.76 11.92 -10.68
CA ALA A 161 14.52 10.62 -10.05
C ALA A 161 14.70 10.72 -8.54
N LEU A 162 13.67 10.30 -7.81
CA LEU A 162 13.64 10.26 -6.34
C LEU A 162 13.44 8.85 -5.82
N ARG A 163 14.04 8.53 -4.67
CA ARG A 163 13.63 7.44 -3.80
C ARG A 163 12.90 8.03 -2.60
N VAL A 164 11.70 7.52 -2.33
CA VAL A 164 10.82 8.02 -1.28
C VAL A 164 10.40 6.88 -0.38
N GLU A 165 10.63 7.00 0.94
CA GLU A 165 10.06 6.12 1.95
C GLU A 165 9.12 6.95 2.83
N CYS A 166 7.86 6.48 2.97
CA CYS A 166 6.82 7.29 3.58
C CYS A 166 5.74 6.45 4.28
N SER A 167 4.99 7.10 5.14
CA SER A 167 3.82 6.55 5.81
C SER A 167 2.69 6.23 4.84
N ALA A 168 1.76 5.42 5.32
CA ALA A 168 0.48 5.22 4.65
C ALA A 168 -0.23 6.55 4.38
N GLY A 169 -0.92 6.60 3.24
CA GLY A 169 -1.70 7.77 2.89
C GLY A 169 -0.91 8.89 2.21
N THR A 170 0.40 8.82 2.08
CA THR A 170 1.21 9.77 1.31
C THR A 170 0.90 9.64 -0.17
N TYR A 171 0.67 10.78 -0.83
CA TYR A 171 0.50 10.87 -2.29
C TYR A 171 1.80 11.38 -2.93
N ILE A 172 2.47 10.51 -3.68
CA ILE A 172 3.69 10.89 -4.42
C ILE A 172 3.37 11.90 -5.53
N ARG A 173 2.13 11.88 -6.05
CA ARG A 173 1.63 12.90 -6.99
C ARG A 173 1.60 14.29 -6.37
N SER A 174 1.11 14.42 -5.14
CA SER A 174 1.13 15.70 -4.42
C SER A 174 2.56 16.15 -4.13
N LEU A 175 3.44 15.23 -3.69
CA LEU A 175 4.87 15.55 -3.48
C LEU A 175 5.50 16.14 -4.75
N ALA A 176 5.23 15.55 -5.93
CA ALA A 176 5.75 16.05 -7.20
C ALA A 176 5.21 17.45 -7.53
N HIS A 177 3.90 17.66 -7.32
CA HIS A 177 3.26 18.97 -7.51
C HIS A 177 3.84 20.02 -6.57
N ASP A 178 3.90 19.73 -5.28
CA ASP A 178 4.35 20.65 -4.22
C ASP A 178 5.81 21.05 -4.41
N LEU A 179 6.69 20.11 -4.84
CA LEU A 179 8.08 20.41 -5.25
C LEU A 179 8.10 21.41 -6.41
N GLY A 180 7.25 21.22 -7.42
CA GLY A 180 7.13 22.13 -8.56
C GLY A 180 6.67 23.53 -8.17
N GLU A 181 5.71 23.62 -7.26
CA GLU A 181 5.20 24.92 -6.75
C GLU A 181 6.26 25.61 -5.88
N ARG A 182 6.92 24.88 -4.99
CA ARG A 182 7.99 25.43 -4.13
C ARG A 182 9.17 25.98 -4.93
N LEU A 183 9.51 25.35 -6.05
CA LEU A 183 10.57 25.78 -6.98
C LEU A 183 10.07 26.76 -8.05
N GLN A 184 8.78 27.12 -8.04
CA GLN A 184 8.13 28.02 -9.01
C GLN A 184 8.26 27.58 -10.47
N THR A 185 8.44 26.28 -10.70
CA THR A 185 8.57 25.70 -12.05
C THR A 185 7.29 25.02 -12.51
N GLY A 186 6.41 24.61 -11.57
CA GLY A 186 5.42 23.60 -11.80
C GLY A 186 6.09 22.21 -12.00
N ALA A 187 5.42 21.17 -11.58
CA ALA A 187 5.85 19.81 -11.85
C ALA A 187 4.66 18.83 -11.78
N HIS A 188 4.88 17.62 -12.27
CA HIS A 188 3.97 16.50 -12.13
C HIS A 188 4.74 15.19 -12.01
N LEU A 189 4.07 14.15 -11.54
CA LEU A 189 4.62 12.80 -11.46
C LEU A 189 4.61 12.16 -12.86
N ALA A 190 5.80 11.89 -13.42
CA ALA A 190 5.97 11.29 -14.74
C ALA A 190 6.09 9.76 -14.69
N GLY A 191 6.55 9.21 -13.57
CA GLY A 191 6.67 7.77 -13.37
C GLY A 191 6.64 7.41 -11.90
N LEU A 192 6.09 6.22 -11.58
CA LEU A 192 6.01 5.71 -10.20
C LEU A 192 6.14 4.19 -10.19
N ARG A 193 7.06 3.70 -9.36
CA ARG A 193 7.21 2.28 -9.05
C ARG A 193 7.27 2.09 -7.54
N ARG A 194 6.36 1.29 -6.99
CA ARG A 194 6.43 0.92 -5.57
C ARG A 194 7.40 -0.23 -5.38
N THR A 195 8.52 0.02 -4.71
CA THR A 195 9.58 -0.97 -4.48
C THR A 195 9.38 -1.75 -3.19
N ARG A 196 8.55 -1.25 -2.25
CA ARG A 196 8.18 -1.98 -1.04
C ARG A 196 6.79 -1.57 -0.53
N ALA A 197 6.06 -2.53 0.03
CA ALA A 197 4.80 -2.32 0.73
C ALA A 197 4.84 -3.11 2.05
N GLY A 198 5.08 -2.41 3.17
CA GLY A 198 5.30 -3.02 4.47
C GLY A 198 6.45 -4.04 4.44
N PRO A 199 6.23 -5.30 4.83
CA PRO A 199 7.27 -6.31 4.87
C PRO A 199 7.67 -6.86 3.48
N PHE A 200 6.96 -6.49 2.42
CA PHE A 200 7.14 -7.10 1.09
C PHE A 200 7.94 -6.18 0.16
N PRO A 201 9.23 -6.47 -0.11
CA PRO A 201 10.01 -5.80 -1.13
C PRO A 201 9.71 -6.34 -2.54
N LEU A 202 10.13 -5.59 -3.56
CA LEU A 202 9.83 -5.90 -4.97
C LEU A 202 10.47 -7.19 -5.47
N ASP A 203 11.65 -7.54 -4.98
CA ASP A 203 12.37 -8.76 -5.35
C ASP A 203 11.65 -10.05 -4.89
N GLN A 204 10.74 -9.95 -3.92
CA GLN A 204 9.87 -11.04 -3.49
C GLN A 204 8.52 -11.04 -4.23
N ALA A 205 8.24 -10.05 -5.06
CA ALA A 205 6.99 -9.99 -5.79
C ALA A 205 7.00 -10.93 -7.00
N THR A 206 5.89 -11.64 -7.19
CA THR A 206 5.67 -12.45 -8.39
C THR A 206 5.50 -11.54 -9.60
N ALA A 207 6.30 -11.72 -10.64
CA ALA A 207 6.14 -11.01 -11.89
C ALA A 207 4.74 -11.28 -12.49
N TRP A 208 4.07 -10.23 -12.98
CA TRP A 208 2.70 -10.34 -13.48
C TRP A 208 2.51 -11.44 -14.54
N PRO A 209 3.38 -11.60 -15.57
CA PRO A 209 3.23 -12.67 -16.56
C PRO A 209 3.33 -14.08 -15.96
N MET A 210 4.14 -14.25 -14.90
CA MET A 210 4.26 -15.54 -14.22
C MET A 210 2.98 -15.90 -13.48
N LEU A 211 2.34 -14.93 -12.83
CA LEU A 211 1.05 -15.13 -12.16
C LEU A 211 -0.04 -15.45 -13.18
N GLU A 212 -0.08 -14.75 -14.34
CA GLU A 212 -1.02 -15.05 -15.42
C GLU A 212 -0.89 -16.49 -15.92
N VAL A 213 0.34 -16.95 -16.20
CA VAL A 213 0.60 -18.35 -16.59
C VAL A 213 0.18 -19.30 -15.47
N GLY A 214 0.45 -18.97 -14.20
CA GLY A 214 0.02 -19.76 -13.05
C GLY A 214 -1.49 -19.92 -12.98
N MET A 215 -2.24 -18.86 -13.22
CA MET A 215 -3.71 -18.88 -13.25
C MET A 215 -4.24 -19.69 -14.44
N LEU A 216 -3.67 -19.53 -15.64
CA LEU A 216 -4.08 -20.27 -16.84
C LEU A 216 -3.81 -21.78 -16.71
N THR A 217 -2.75 -22.18 -16.03
CA THR A 217 -2.34 -23.59 -15.86
C THR A 217 -2.83 -24.23 -14.55
N GLY A 218 -3.61 -23.50 -13.73
CA GLY A 218 -4.07 -23.95 -12.42
C GLY A 218 -2.94 -24.11 -11.37
N LYS A 219 -1.75 -23.55 -11.61
CA LYS A 219 -0.58 -23.65 -10.74
C LYS A 219 -0.30 -22.37 -9.95
N TRP A 220 -1.29 -21.51 -9.76
CA TRP A 220 -1.14 -20.23 -9.07
C TRP A 220 -0.91 -20.36 -7.57
N GLU A 221 -1.32 -21.48 -6.94
CA GLU A 221 -1.17 -21.71 -5.49
C GLU A 221 0.29 -21.65 -5.00
N ARG A 222 1.24 -21.89 -5.89
CA ARG A 222 2.68 -21.81 -5.59
C ARG A 222 3.16 -20.38 -5.28
N TYR A 223 2.37 -19.36 -5.64
CA TYR A 223 2.67 -17.95 -5.38
C TYR A 223 1.97 -17.45 -4.12
N VAL A 224 1.22 -18.30 -3.43
CA VAL A 224 0.54 -17.92 -2.20
C VAL A 224 1.48 -18.02 -1.02
N LEU A 225 1.70 -16.88 -0.39
CA LEU A 225 2.42 -16.77 0.88
C LEU A 225 1.47 -17.04 2.05
N PRO A 226 1.96 -17.60 3.17
CA PRO A 226 1.19 -17.74 4.39
C PRO A 226 0.61 -16.41 4.85
N ALA A 227 -0.62 -16.41 5.35
CA ALA A 227 -1.27 -15.18 5.86
C ALA A 227 -0.51 -14.53 7.04
N ALA A 228 0.20 -15.35 7.83
CA ALA A 228 1.06 -14.89 8.93
C ALA A 228 2.19 -13.95 8.47
N ALA A 229 2.60 -14.02 7.20
CA ALA A 229 3.60 -13.11 6.63
C ALA A 229 3.13 -11.64 6.55
N ALA A 230 1.82 -11.38 6.69
CA ALA A 230 1.27 -10.03 6.80
C ALA A 230 1.66 -9.33 8.12
N LEU A 231 2.05 -10.09 9.13
CA LEU A 231 2.19 -9.65 10.52
C LEU A 231 3.56 -10.05 11.08
N PRO A 232 4.70 -9.73 10.43
CA PRO A 232 6.00 -10.22 10.86
C PRO A 232 6.40 -9.70 12.24
N GLU A 233 6.00 -8.47 12.58
CA GLU A 233 6.37 -7.80 13.84
C GLU A 233 5.56 -8.29 15.05
N LEU A 234 4.44 -8.99 14.83
CA LEU A 234 3.63 -9.48 15.94
C LEU A 234 4.25 -10.75 16.53
N PRO A 235 4.37 -10.85 17.87
CA PRO A 235 4.76 -12.07 18.54
C PRO A 235 3.82 -13.21 18.17
N ALA A 236 4.36 -14.42 18.05
CA ALA A 236 3.59 -15.61 17.69
C ALA A 236 3.25 -16.41 18.93
N VAL A 237 1.98 -16.77 19.08
CA VAL A 237 1.45 -17.71 20.05
C VAL A 237 1.12 -19.00 19.31
N VAL A 238 1.86 -20.09 19.59
CA VAL A 238 1.56 -21.41 19.02
C VAL A 238 0.41 -22.02 19.82
N VAL A 239 -0.64 -22.41 19.11
CA VAL A 239 -1.89 -22.86 19.72
C VAL A 239 -2.04 -24.37 19.52
N ASP A 240 -2.37 -25.08 20.59
CA ASP A 240 -2.72 -26.50 20.57
C ASP A 240 -4.19 -26.73 20.12
N ASP A 241 -4.59 -28.00 20.03
CA ASP A 241 -5.95 -28.36 19.58
C ASP A 241 -7.06 -27.79 20.47
N LYS A 242 -6.84 -27.65 21.77
CA LYS A 242 -7.81 -27.06 22.70
C LYS A 242 -7.94 -25.56 22.49
N GLY A 243 -6.82 -24.88 22.35
CA GLY A 243 -6.81 -23.44 22.04
C GLY A 243 -7.41 -23.17 20.66
N LEU A 244 -7.15 -24.04 19.67
CA LEU A 244 -7.75 -23.97 18.33
C LEU A 244 -9.29 -24.04 18.42
N GLU A 245 -9.82 -24.97 19.21
CA GLU A 245 -11.27 -25.09 19.43
C GLU A 245 -11.84 -23.85 20.13
N ALA A 246 -11.16 -23.37 21.18
CA ALA A 246 -11.58 -22.15 21.87
C ALA A 246 -11.64 -20.94 20.93
N LEU A 247 -10.60 -20.73 20.11
CA LEU A 247 -10.54 -19.63 19.15
C LEU A 247 -11.63 -19.73 18.07
N ARG A 248 -12.02 -20.95 17.64
CA ARG A 248 -13.12 -21.14 16.67
C ARG A 248 -14.44 -20.55 17.17
N PHE A 249 -14.69 -20.65 18.46
CA PHE A 249 -15.90 -20.11 19.10
C PHE A 249 -15.71 -18.66 19.60
N GLY A 250 -14.56 -18.05 19.34
CA GLY A 250 -14.27 -16.68 19.78
C GLY A 250 -13.93 -16.57 21.27
N HIS A 251 -13.60 -17.70 21.92
CA HIS A 251 -13.21 -17.73 23.32
C HIS A 251 -11.75 -17.33 23.49
N ALA A 252 -11.43 -16.73 24.63
CA ALA A 252 -10.07 -16.42 25.03
C ALA A 252 -9.26 -17.70 25.31
N ILE A 253 -7.94 -17.60 25.11
CA ILE A 253 -7.00 -18.66 25.46
C ILE A 253 -6.00 -18.18 26.52
N PRO A 254 -5.39 -19.08 27.31
CA PRO A 254 -4.39 -18.68 28.29
C PRO A 254 -3.23 -17.93 27.67
N ALA A 255 -2.73 -16.93 28.38
CA ALA A 255 -1.54 -16.16 28.03
C ALA A 255 -0.40 -16.47 29.02
N GLU A 256 0.83 -16.25 28.58
CA GLU A 256 1.97 -16.24 29.51
C GLU A 256 1.87 -15.01 30.41
N PRO A 257 2.37 -15.07 31.67
CA PRO A 257 2.33 -13.95 32.58
C PRO A 257 2.95 -12.67 31.97
N ALA A 258 2.30 -11.54 32.19
CA ALA A 258 2.69 -10.23 31.65
C ALA A 258 2.58 -10.08 30.13
N SER A 259 1.83 -10.92 29.45
CA SER A 259 1.48 -10.72 28.03
C SER A 259 0.76 -9.39 27.83
N SER A 260 1.12 -8.66 26.79
CA SER A 260 0.55 -7.34 26.52
C SER A 260 0.44 -7.07 25.01
N GLY A 261 -0.42 -6.12 24.64
CA GLY A 261 -0.58 -5.68 23.26
C GLY A 261 -1.25 -6.71 22.36
N ILE A 262 -0.74 -6.84 21.14
CA ILE A 262 -1.32 -7.67 20.07
C ILE A 262 -0.34 -8.79 19.69
N ALA A 263 -0.85 -9.99 19.46
CA ALA A 263 -0.11 -11.16 19.00
C ALA A 263 -0.81 -11.83 17.82
N LYS A 264 -0.12 -12.74 17.13
CA LYS A 264 -0.71 -13.64 16.14
C LYS A 264 -0.76 -15.05 16.70
N ALA A 265 -1.94 -15.69 16.66
CA ALA A 265 -2.07 -17.12 16.90
C ALA A 265 -1.75 -17.89 15.63
N ILE A 266 -0.88 -18.89 15.73
CA ILE A 266 -0.54 -19.80 14.65
C ILE A 266 -0.68 -21.24 15.13
N ASP A 267 -0.93 -22.17 14.20
CA ASP A 267 -0.85 -23.58 14.48
C ASP A 267 0.60 -24.10 14.42
N SER A 268 0.79 -25.38 14.65
CA SER A 268 2.09 -26.05 14.57
C SER A 268 2.74 -26.02 13.18
N THR A 269 1.97 -25.73 12.13
CA THR A 269 2.47 -25.58 10.75
C THR A 269 2.82 -24.13 10.40
N GLY A 270 2.53 -23.16 11.30
CA GLY A 270 2.73 -21.74 11.10
C GLY A 270 1.55 -21.05 10.37
N GLU A 271 0.42 -21.73 10.19
CA GLU A 271 -0.77 -21.13 9.61
C GLU A 271 -1.44 -20.17 10.58
N LEU A 272 -1.84 -19.00 10.10
CA LEU A 272 -2.48 -17.96 10.91
C LEU A 272 -3.90 -18.37 11.30
N LEU A 273 -4.16 -18.42 12.60
CA LEU A 273 -5.46 -18.77 13.17
C LEU A 273 -6.24 -17.53 13.59
N ALA A 274 -5.58 -16.60 14.28
CA ALA A 274 -6.20 -15.38 14.79
C ALA A 274 -5.19 -14.25 14.97
N VAL A 275 -5.71 -13.03 15.09
CA VAL A 275 -5.03 -11.92 15.75
C VAL A 275 -5.62 -11.81 17.14
N LEU A 276 -4.77 -11.78 18.13
CA LEU A 276 -5.08 -11.78 19.55
C LEU A 276 -4.78 -10.42 20.18
N GLU A 277 -5.47 -10.09 21.24
CA GLU A 277 -5.22 -8.94 22.09
C GLU A 277 -5.17 -9.39 23.54
N ALA A 278 -4.13 -8.97 24.28
CA ALA A 278 -4.02 -9.30 25.69
C ALA A 278 -5.11 -8.59 26.49
N VAL A 279 -5.74 -9.28 27.44
CA VAL A 279 -6.61 -8.62 28.43
C VAL A 279 -5.78 -7.80 29.42
N GLU A 280 -6.42 -6.86 30.15
CA GLU A 280 -5.72 -5.87 30.99
C GLU A 280 -4.75 -6.48 32.01
N ASP A 281 -5.07 -7.66 32.58
CA ASP A 281 -4.21 -8.36 33.55
C ASP A 281 -3.12 -9.24 32.89
N GLY A 282 -3.11 -9.33 31.56
CA GLY A 282 -2.17 -10.16 30.80
C GLY A 282 -2.31 -11.66 31.00
N SER A 283 -3.41 -12.13 31.58
CA SER A 283 -3.66 -13.56 31.87
C SER A 283 -4.24 -14.34 30.70
N LEU A 284 -4.89 -13.66 29.76
CA LEU A 284 -5.59 -14.25 28.64
C LEU A 284 -5.31 -13.49 27.34
N TRP A 285 -5.36 -14.23 26.24
CA TRP A 285 -5.44 -13.71 24.89
C TRP A 285 -6.88 -13.77 24.38
N HIS A 286 -7.49 -12.63 24.09
CA HIS A 286 -8.80 -12.54 23.46
C HIS A 286 -8.68 -12.46 21.93
N PRO A 287 -9.40 -13.27 21.14
CA PRO A 287 -9.35 -13.19 19.68
C PRO A 287 -10.02 -11.91 19.17
N ARG A 288 -9.24 -11.04 18.55
CA ARG A 288 -9.70 -9.83 17.88
C ARG A 288 -10.21 -10.11 16.48
N LYS A 289 -9.55 -11.04 15.78
CA LYS A 289 -9.94 -11.54 14.47
C LYS A 289 -9.57 -13.01 14.35
N VAL A 290 -10.50 -13.81 13.86
CA VAL A 290 -10.36 -15.24 13.65
C VAL A 290 -10.40 -15.55 12.14
N PHE A 291 -9.53 -16.44 11.65
CA PHE A 291 -9.35 -16.71 10.21
C PHE A 291 -9.78 -18.12 9.80
N PHE A 292 -10.47 -18.85 10.64
CA PHE A 292 -11.08 -20.12 10.25
C PHE A 292 -12.17 -19.87 9.21
N GLY A 293 -12.21 -20.71 8.17
CA GLY A 293 -13.24 -20.80 7.17
C GLY A 293 -14.03 -22.08 7.31
#